data_db572ab3ec355a7e1bafc4bdd2285576
#
_entry.id   db572ab3ec355a7e1bafc4bdd2285576
#
_cell.length_a   1.000
_cell.length_b   1.000
_cell.length_c   1.000
_cell.angle_alpha   90.00
_cell.angle_beta   90.00
_cell.angle_gamma   90.00
#
_symmetry.space_group_name_H-M   'P 1'
#
loop_
_entity.id
_entity.type
_entity.pdbx_description
1 polymer ?
#
loop_
_entity_poly.entity_id
_entity_poly.type
_entity_poly.pdbx_seq_one_letter_code
_entity_poly.pdbx_strand_id
1 'polypeptide(L)'
;MGKTTKRKVSKFPYIDRDISWMSFNRRILLESAREDVPLMERLNFLGIYSNNLDEFFRVRVASLRRIAEDEELSAPQRKEAERTLRKIYKLNKEYAETFEENFQQALDDLAEEDIRVVNELSLIHI
;
A
#
# COMPACT_ATOMS: atom_id res chain seq x y z
N MET A 1 -34.94 -13.22 15.37
CA MET A 1 -34.51 -13.03 15.20
C MET A 1 -33.62 -12.74 14.84
N GLY A 2 -33.32 -12.66 14.50
CA GLY A 2 -32.46 -12.61 14.20
C GLY A 2 -31.85 -11.71 13.94
N LYS A 3 -31.46 -11.25 14.26
CA LYS A 3 -30.88 -10.52 14.04
C LYS A 3 -29.87 -10.34 14.23
N THR A 4 -29.68 -10.33 14.06
CA THR A 4 -28.97 -10.07 14.15
C THR A 4 -27.83 -10.02 14.10
N THR A 5 -27.70 -10.48 14.38
CA THR A 5 -26.36 -10.60 14.28
C THR A 5 -25.84 -10.32 13.04
N LYS A 6 -26.47 -9.80 12.26
CA LYS A 6 -25.91 -9.54 11.08
C LYS A 6 -24.93 -8.50 11.18
N ARG A 7 -23.85 -8.59 10.49
CA ARG A 7 -22.89 -7.58 10.37
C ARG A 7 -23.53 -6.36 9.86
N LYS A 8 -23.15 -5.22 10.37
CA LYS A 8 -23.57 -4.02 9.82
C LYS A 8 -22.96 -3.88 8.47
N VAL A 9 -23.75 -3.79 7.45
CA VAL A 9 -23.27 -3.62 6.09
C VAL A 9 -23.45 -2.16 5.73
N SER A 10 -22.41 -1.53 5.21
CA SER A 10 -22.49 -0.13 4.82
C SER A 10 -23.46 0.03 3.66
N LYS A 11 -24.20 1.14 3.66
CA LYS A 11 -25.00 1.50 2.52
C LYS A 11 -24.16 1.74 1.30
N PHE A 12 -22.88 2.07 1.50
CA PHE A 12 -21.97 2.37 0.41
C PHE A 12 -20.81 1.41 0.53
N PRO A 13 -20.96 0.19 -0.05
CA PRO A 13 -20.02 -0.90 0.21
C PRO A 13 -18.60 -0.64 -0.27
N TYR A 14 -18.37 0.37 -1.09
CA TYR A 14 -17.02 0.59 -1.56
C TYR A 14 -16.06 1.02 -0.45
N ILE A 15 -16.58 1.55 0.68
CA ILE A 15 -15.67 1.90 1.77
C ILE A 15 -15.00 0.64 2.31
N ASP A 16 -15.76 -0.43 2.50
CA ASP A 16 -15.20 -1.68 3.00
C ASP A 16 -14.25 -2.30 1.98
N ARG A 17 -14.65 -2.29 0.73
CA ARG A 17 -13.85 -2.88 -0.34
C ARG A 17 -12.52 -2.15 -0.51
N ASP A 18 -12.56 -0.83 -0.51
CA ASP A 18 -11.36 -0.05 -0.73
C ASP A 18 -10.40 -0.15 0.45
N ILE A 19 -10.94 -0.18 1.68
CA ILE A 19 -10.09 -0.35 2.85
C ILE A 19 -9.49 -1.76 2.88
N SER A 20 -10.27 -2.76 2.49
CA SER A 20 -9.76 -4.13 2.38
C SER A 20 -8.62 -4.21 1.38
N TRP A 21 -8.75 -3.49 0.26
CA TRP A 21 -7.70 -3.48 -0.75
C TRP A 21 -6.43 -2.84 -0.19
N MET A 22 -6.58 -1.76 0.56
CA MET A 22 -5.41 -1.14 1.20
C MET A 22 -4.74 -2.12 2.15
N SER A 23 -5.51 -2.88 2.91
CA SER A 23 -4.95 -3.90 3.81
C SER A 23 -4.23 -4.99 3.04
N PHE A 24 -4.79 -5.41 1.91
CA PHE A 24 -4.15 -6.42 1.08
C PHE A 24 -2.80 -5.92 0.57
N ASN A 25 -2.77 -4.70 0.06
CA ASN A 25 -1.53 -4.13 -0.47
C ASN A 25 -0.50 -3.93 0.65
N ARG A 26 -0.99 -3.63 1.86
CA ARG A 26 -0.10 -3.50 3.01
C ARG A 26 0.63 -4.80 3.30
N ARG A 27 -0.03 -5.95 3.10
CA ARG A 27 0.63 -7.23 3.33
C ARG A 27 1.80 -7.44 2.37
N ILE A 28 1.66 -6.96 1.13
CA ILE A 28 2.77 -7.02 0.19
C ILE A 28 3.92 -6.17 0.71
N LEU A 29 3.60 -4.99 1.24
CA LEU A 29 4.62 -4.11 1.81
C LEU A 29 5.34 -4.77 2.99
N LEU A 30 4.62 -5.49 3.83
CA LEU A 30 5.23 -6.15 4.98
C LEU A 30 6.18 -7.27 4.54
N GLU A 31 5.89 -7.93 3.42
CA GLU A 31 6.80 -8.96 2.91
C GLU A 31 8.15 -8.38 2.52
N SER A 32 8.18 -7.11 2.12
CA SER A 32 9.42 -6.48 1.70
C SER A 32 10.36 -6.20 2.86
N ALA A 33 9.92 -6.42 4.10
CA ALA A 33 10.76 -6.21 5.28
C ALA A 33 11.23 -7.53 5.90
N ARG A 34 10.80 -8.67 5.38
CA ARG A 34 11.13 -9.96 6.00
C ARG A 34 12.56 -10.34 5.68
N GLU A 35 13.30 -10.67 6.74
CA GLU A 35 14.71 -11.02 6.57
C GLU A 35 14.91 -12.36 5.87
N ASP A 36 13.91 -13.24 5.94
CA ASP A 36 14.02 -14.53 5.26
C ASP A 36 13.66 -14.45 3.78
N VAL A 37 13.30 -13.26 3.29
CA VAL A 37 13.01 -13.05 1.87
C VAL A 37 14.27 -12.50 1.20
N PRO A 38 14.73 -13.10 0.10
CA PRO A 38 15.92 -12.62 -0.57
C PRO A 38 15.81 -11.16 -1.00
N LEU A 39 16.94 -10.48 -1.03
CA LEU A 39 16.97 -9.03 -1.27
C LEU A 39 16.26 -8.66 -2.56
N MET A 40 16.53 -9.38 -3.66
CA MET A 40 15.90 -9.03 -4.93
C MET A 40 14.40 -9.20 -4.89
N GLU A 41 13.91 -10.17 -4.14
CA GLU A 41 12.47 -10.35 -3.98
C GLU A 41 11.87 -9.27 -3.11
N ARG A 42 12.60 -8.81 -2.09
CA ARG A 42 12.12 -7.69 -1.28
C ARG A 42 11.97 -6.43 -2.12
N LEU A 43 12.94 -6.17 -2.98
CA LEU A 43 12.85 -5.04 -3.90
C LEU A 43 11.68 -5.20 -4.86
N ASN A 44 11.45 -6.43 -5.33
CA ASN A 44 10.32 -6.71 -6.20
C ASN A 44 8.99 -6.45 -5.50
N PHE A 45 8.86 -6.84 -4.23
CA PHE A 45 7.64 -6.58 -3.47
C PHE A 45 7.41 -5.07 -3.32
N LEU A 46 8.47 -4.30 -3.10
CA LEU A 46 8.33 -2.85 -3.02
C LEU A 46 7.83 -2.27 -4.34
N GLY A 47 8.33 -2.80 -5.45
CA GLY A 47 7.86 -2.38 -6.77
C GLY A 47 6.41 -2.73 -7.00
N ILE A 48 6.00 -3.94 -6.62
CA ILE A 48 4.62 -4.37 -6.74
C ILE A 48 3.71 -3.48 -5.90
N TYR A 49 4.10 -3.22 -4.65
CA TYR A 49 3.33 -2.36 -3.77
C TYR A 49 3.13 -0.98 -4.39
N SER A 50 4.20 -0.42 -4.91
CA SER A 50 4.18 0.92 -5.48
C SER A 50 3.28 0.98 -6.72
N ASN A 51 3.41 0.00 -7.61
CA ASN A 51 2.60 -0.04 -8.82
C ASN A 51 1.11 -0.23 -8.49
N ASN A 52 0.82 -1.10 -7.52
CA ASN A 52 -0.55 -1.32 -7.09
C ASN A 52 -1.15 -0.05 -6.51
N LEU A 53 -0.37 0.67 -5.70
CA LEU A 53 -0.85 1.89 -5.09
C LEU A 53 -1.11 2.97 -6.13
N ASP A 54 -0.22 3.09 -7.10
CA ASP A 54 -0.36 4.07 -8.17
C ASP A 54 -1.64 3.82 -8.96
N GLU A 55 -1.91 2.56 -9.28
CA GLU A 55 -3.13 2.21 -10.01
C GLU A 55 -4.37 2.48 -9.16
N PHE A 56 -4.31 2.17 -7.88
CA PHE A 56 -5.42 2.42 -6.96
C PHE A 56 -5.75 3.91 -6.91
N PHE A 57 -4.75 4.75 -6.80
CA PHE A 57 -4.97 6.20 -6.75
C PHE A 57 -5.50 6.71 -8.08
N ARG A 58 -4.97 6.20 -9.19
CA ARG A 58 -5.41 6.66 -10.49
C ARG A 58 -6.87 6.30 -10.79
N VAL A 59 -7.32 5.15 -10.29
CA VAL A 59 -8.66 4.66 -10.61
C VAL A 59 -9.64 4.88 -9.48
N ARG A 60 -9.36 4.32 -8.30
CA ARG A 60 -10.34 4.35 -7.21
C ARG A 60 -10.39 5.68 -6.51
N VAL A 61 -9.25 6.25 -6.18
CA VAL A 61 -9.23 7.54 -5.50
C VAL A 61 -9.81 8.62 -6.40
N ALA A 62 -9.47 8.58 -7.68
CA ALA A 62 -10.03 9.54 -8.63
C ALA A 62 -11.55 9.41 -8.71
N SER A 63 -12.05 8.17 -8.70
CA SER A 63 -13.50 7.93 -8.73
C SER A 63 -14.18 8.45 -7.47
N LEU A 64 -13.58 8.19 -6.31
CA LEU A 64 -14.13 8.68 -5.05
C LEU A 64 -14.13 10.20 -4.98
N ARG A 65 -13.12 10.84 -5.54
CA ARG A 65 -13.08 12.30 -5.60
C ARG A 65 -14.23 12.85 -6.44
N ARG A 66 -14.50 12.20 -7.57
CA ARG A 66 -15.60 12.63 -8.41
C ARG A 66 -16.93 12.52 -7.69
N ILE A 67 -17.11 11.43 -6.93
CA ILE A 67 -18.35 11.26 -6.16
C ILE A 67 -18.45 12.32 -5.08
N ALA A 68 -17.37 12.60 -4.38
CA ALA A 68 -17.37 13.57 -3.29
C ALA A 68 -17.70 14.99 -3.78
N GLU A 69 -17.37 15.27 -5.04
CA GLU A 69 -17.58 16.60 -5.59
C GLU A 69 -18.82 16.73 -6.46
N ASP A 70 -19.57 15.65 -6.66
CA ASP A 70 -20.70 15.63 -7.55
C ASP A 70 -21.93 16.18 -6.84
N GLU A 71 -22.34 17.39 -7.19
CA GLU A 71 -23.45 18.05 -6.54
C GLU A 71 -24.79 17.42 -6.88
N GLU A 72 -24.82 16.58 -7.91
CA GLU A 72 -26.07 15.89 -8.27
C GLU A 72 -26.35 14.68 -7.39
N LEU A 73 -25.35 14.22 -6.65
CA LEU A 73 -25.53 13.09 -5.76
C LEU A 73 -26.03 13.56 -4.40
N SER A 74 -26.64 12.63 -3.66
CA SER A 74 -27.14 12.98 -2.34
C SER A 74 -25.99 13.33 -1.39
N ALA A 75 -26.30 14.13 -0.38
CA ALA A 75 -25.30 14.49 0.61
C ALA A 75 -24.74 13.27 1.33
N PRO A 76 -25.53 12.25 1.71
CA PRO A 76 -24.96 11.05 2.32
C PRO A 76 -23.95 10.34 1.42
N GLN A 77 -24.22 10.26 0.13
CA GLN A 77 -23.27 9.62 -0.79
C GLN A 77 -21.97 10.38 -0.88
N ARG A 78 -22.05 11.70 -0.99
CA ARG A 78 -20.84 12.52 -1.05
C ARG A 78 -20.03 12.44 0.24
N LYS A 79 -20.73 12.44 1.39
CA LYS A 79 -20.03 12.35 2.67
C LYS A 79 -19.37 11.01 2.87
N GLU A 80 -19.99 9.95 2.39
CA GLU A 80 -19.38 8.63 2.49
C GLU A 80 -18.09 8.58 1.67
N ALA A 81 -18.11 9.14 0.47
CA ALA A 81 -16.90 9.20 -0.35
C ALA A 81 -15.81 10.01 0.34
N GLU A 82 -16.18 11.12 0.96
CA GLU A 82 -15.22 11.94 1.69
C GLU A 82 -14.60 11.19 2.86
N ARG A 83 -15.42 10.45 3.60
CA ARG A 83 -14.91 9.67 4.72
C ARG A 83 -13.96 8.58 4.24
N THR A 84 -14.32 7.92 3.15
CA THR A 84 -13.46 6.88 2.57
C THR A 84 -12.13 7.47 2.15
N LEU A 85 -12.15 8.62 1.50
CA LEU A 85 -10.93 9.29 1.07
C LEU A 85 -10.04 9.66 2.26
N ARG A 86 -10.64 10.19 3.33
CA ARG A 86 -9.85 10.54 4.51
C ARG A 86 -9.18 9.30 5.10
N LYS A 87 -9.91 8.19 5.15
CA LYS A 87 -9.34 6.96 5.67
C LYS A 87 -8.22 6.46 4.79
N ILE A 88 -8.41 6.51 3.48
CA ILE A 88 -7.38 6.08 2.53
C ILE A 88 -6.13 6.95 2.68
N TYR A 89 -6.29 8.27 2.75
CA TYR A 89 -5.14 9.15 2.88
C TYR A 89 -4.39 8.93 4.19
N LYS A 90 -5.12 8.67 5.26
CA LYS A 90 -4.49 8.40 6.54
C LYS A 90 -3.68 7.12 6.49
N LEU A 91 -4.26 6.05 5.95
CA LEU A 91 -3.57 4.78 5.83
C LEU A 91 -2.37 4.90 4.91
N ASN A 92 -2.54 5.64 3.80
CA ASN A 92 -1.45 5.81 2.85
C ASN A 92 -0.27 6.53 3.49
N LYS A 93 -0.55 7.52 4.35
CA LYS A 93 0.51 8.23 5.02
C LYS A 93 1.29 7.30 5.95
N GLU A 94 0.58 6.45 6.69
CA GLU A 94 1.23 5.48 7.57
C GLU A 94 2.06 4.48 6.78
N TYR A 95 1.51 4.00 5.69
CA TYR A 95 2.21 3.01 4.87
C TYR A 95 3.39 3.60 4.14
N ALA A 96 3.33 4.89 3.81
CA ALA A 96 4.45 5.55 3.16
C ALA A 96 5.68 5.56 4.05
N GLU A 97 5.47 5.73 5.35
CA GLU A 97 6.59 5.68 6.29
C GLU A 97 7.21 4.28 6.33
N THR A 98 6.37 3.26 6.35
CA THR A 98 6.85 1.88 6.32
C THR A 98 7.58 1.60 5.00
N PHE A 99 7.04 2.08 3.90
CA PHE A 99 7.68 1.90 2.60
C PHE A 99 9.08 2.51 2.59
N GLU A 100 9.20 3.73 3.10
CA GLU A 100 10.50 4.40 3.14
C GLU A 100 11.51 3.62 3.98
N GLU A 101 11.07 3.11 5.13
CA GLU A 101 11.96 2.33 5.98
C GLU A 101 12.40 1.05 5.30
N ASN A 102 11.47 0.35 4.66
CA ASN A 102 11.77 -0.92 4.01
C ASN A 102 12.66 -0.70 2.79
N PHE A 103 12.39 0.37 2.04
CA PHE A 103 13.19 0.70 0.87
C PHE A 103 14.61 1.07 1.27
N GLN A 104 14.75 1.89 2.32
CA GLN A 104 16.07 2.29 2.79
C GLN A 104 16.85 1.07 3.29
N GLN A 105 16.19 0.17 4.00
CA GLN A 105 16.85 -1.05 4.47
C GLN A 105 17.31 -1.90 3.29
N ALA A 106 16.49 -2.02 2.26
CA ALA A 106 16.87 -2.78 1.07
C ALA A 106 18.06 -2.14 0.35
N LEU A 107 18.08 -0.81 0.29
CA LEU A 107 19.22 -0.11 -0.31
C LEU A 107 20.49 -0.33 0.50
N ASP A 108 20.39 -0.31 1.82
CA ASP A 108 21.54 -0.55 2.69
C ASP A 108 22.07 -1.97 2.48
N ASP A 109 21.17 -2.95 2.40
CA ASP A 109 21.55 -4.33 2.18
C ASP A 109 22.19 -4.50 0.79
N LEU A 110 21.67 -3.81 -0.20
CA LEU A 110 22.23 -3.86 -1.55
C LEU A 110 23.65 -3.29 -1.56
N ALA A 111 23.87 -2.18 -0.87
CA ALA A 111 25.18 -1.57 -0.80
C ALA A 111 26.17 -2.52 -0.13
N GLU A 112 25.75 -3.23 0.90
CA GLU A 112 26.62 -4.22 1.55
C GLU A 112 26.98 -5.35 0.61
N GLU A 113 26.02 -5.82 -0.17
CA GLU A 113 26.27 -6.87 -1.14
C GLU A 113 27.27 -6.41 -2.19
N ASP A 114 27.11 -5.19 -2.70
CA ASP A 114 28.00 -4.65 -3.70
C ASP A 114 29.42 -4.51 -3.16
N ILE A 115 29.57 -4.04 -1.93
CA ILE A 115 30.88 -3.89 -1.31
C ILE A 115 31.54 -5.26 -1.16
N ARG A 116 30.77 -6.27 -0.75
CA ARG A 116 31.33 -7.61 -0.59
C ARG A 116 31.82 -8.17 -1.92
N VAL A 117 31.04 -7.99 -3.00
CA VAL A 117 31.42 -8.48 -4.31
C VAL A 117 32.70 -7.80 -4.80
N VAL A 118 32.79 -6.48 -4.61
CA VAL A 118 34.00 -5.75 -5.01
C VAL A 118 35.23 -6.26 -4.23
N ASN A 119 35.08 -6.50 -2.94
CA ASN A 119 36.18 -7.01 -2.15
C ASN A 119 36.61 -8.39 -2.61
N GLU A 120 35.68 -9.26 -2.94
CA GLU A 120 35.98 -10.59 -3.43
C GLU A 120 36.70 -10.53 -4.78
N LEU A 121 36.27 -9.64 -5.66
CA LEU A 121 36.92 -9.46 -6.95
C LEU A 121 38.33 -8.94 -6.79
N SER A 122 38.54 -8.03 -5.82
CA SER A 122 39.88 -7.54 -5.54
C SER A 122 40.82 -8.66 -5.15
N LEU A 123 40.32 -9.60 -4.35
CA LEU A 123 41.16 -10.75 -3.96
C LEU A 123 41.50 -11.63 -5.14
N ILE A 124 40.58 -11.77 -6.09
CA ILE A 124 40.84 -12.59 -7.27
C ILE A 124 41.93 -11.98 -8.14
N HIS A 125 42.01 -10.67 -8.19
CA HIS A 125 42.99 -10.00 -9.05
C HIS A 125 44.36 -9.84 -8.45
N ILE A 126 44.54 -10.27 -7.23
CA ILE A 126 45.85 -10.29 -6.62
C ILE A 126 46.57 -11.57 -6.97
#